data_3580712627d3374d5efeba9ea90b22ca
#
_entry.id   3580712627d3374d5efeba9ea90b22ca
#
_cell.length_a   1.000
_cell.length_b   1.000
_cell.length_c   1.000
_cell.angle_alpha   90.00
_cell.angle_beta   90.00
_cell.angle_gamma   90.00
#
_symmetry.space_group_name_H-M   'P 1'
#
loop_
_entity.id
_entity.type
_entity.pdbx_description
1 polymer ?
#
loop_
_entity_poly.entity_id
_entity_poly.type
_entity_poly.pdbx_seq_one_letter_code
_entity_poly.pdbx_strand_id
1 'polypeptide(L)'
;YCSYAEAGAAIAVFGLAMFLPGTFNSYLIDTFKRKSVCFIAIFLFVASSLLYPYVATVGFVALVRAVQGGLFSVITMTTGSTLVIDVTASRRRTDANIAFAWAGRFGMVVGLALGIYIYPYWNFHHIIYTSMALGALALVLIPAVKVPFRAPLSTSWFSLDRFLLPRTLWPGMNMMMVAIIFGILVAHIYNELFFVCILIGFVLSLLLLRYVLSHASGRSEVELGQAAMIGGLLLLAFSNSLMNSYIAGVLLGTGIGT
;
A
#
# COMPACT_ATOMS: atom_id res chain seq x y z
N TYR A 1 5.43 8.19 -25.88
CA TYR A 1 5.80 6.82 -25.54
C TYR A 1 6.99 6.86 -24.57
N CYS A 2 6.84 6.23 -23.40
CA CYS A 2 7.82 6.14 -22.34
C CYS A 2 8.54 4.77 -22.45
N SER A 3 9.84 4.73 -22.24
CA SER A 3 10.56 3.46 -22.15
C SER A 3 10.19 2.70 -20.87
N TYR A 4 10.37 1.38 -20.85
CA TYR A 4 10.13 0.58 -19.64
C TYR A 4 10.98 1.05 -18.45
N ALA A 5 12.21 1.50 -18.69
CA ALA A 5 13.08 2.05 -17.66
C ALA A 5 12.53 3.34 -17.06
N GLU A 6 11.99 4.24 -17.88
CA GLU A 6 11.36 5.50 -17.43
C GLU A 6 10.07 5.24 -16.64
N ALA A 7 9.25 4.27 -17.10
CA ALA A 7 8.06 3.86 -16.35
C ALA A 7 8.43 3.26 -14.98
N GLY A 8 9.43 2.39 -14.94
CA GLY A 8 9.97 1.82 -13.70
C GLY A 8 10.54 2.90 -12.77
N ALA A 9 11.28 3.87 -13.30
CA ALA A 9 11.79 5.00 -12.53
C ALA A 9 10.66 5.85 -11.93
N ALA A 10 9.60 6.15 -12.69
CA ALA A 10 8.45 6.89 -12.19
C ALA A 10 7.71 6.17 -11.04
N ILE A 11 7.63 4.83 -11.09
CA ILE A 11 7.08 4.03 -10.00
C ILE A 11 8.02 4.05 -8.78
N ALA A 12 9.33 3.88 -9.01
CA ALA A 12 10.33 3.89 -7.95
C ALA A 12 10.39 5.23 -7.20
N VAL A 13 10.25 6.34 -7.88
CA VAL A 13 10.21 7.69 -7.29
C VAL A 13 9.07 7.82 -6.27
N PHE A 14 7.90 7.26 -6.54
CA PHE A 14 6.80 7.23 -5.57
C PHE A 14 7.22 6.52 -4.26
N GLY A 15 7.80 5.33 -4.38
CA GLY A 15 8.29 4.56 -3.23
C GLY A 15 9.39 5.30 -2.44
N LEU A 16 10.38 5.87 -3.13
CA LEU A 16 11.44 6.64 -2.49
C LEU A 16 10.91 7.89 -1.79
N ALA A 17 9.97 8.60 -2.40
CA ALA A 17 9.37 9.79 -1.83
C ALA A 17 8.54 9.52 -0.58
N MET A 18 8.08 8.30 -0.35
CA MET A 18 7.41 7.92 0.90
C MET A 18 8.31 8.04 2.14
N PHE A 19 9.64 7.97 1.97
CA PHE A 19 10.58 8.13 3.09
C PHE A 19 10.77 9.59 3.51
N LEU A 20 10.58 10.55 2.60
CA LEU A 20 10.85 11.96 2.87
C LEU A 20 10.04 12.53 4.06
N PRO A 21 8.72 12.32 4.17
CA PRO A 21 7.97 12.85 5.30
C PRO A 21 8.20 12.08 6.61
N GLY A 22 8.83 10.91 6.57
CA GLY A 22 9.00 10.04 7.75
C GLY A 22 9.58 10.77 8.95
N THR A 23 10.56 11.60 8.74
CA THR A 23 11.22 12.43 9.77
C THR A 23 10.32 13.54 10.32
N PHE A 24 9.32 13.98 9.57
CA PHE A 24 8.38 15.05 9.94
C PHE A 24 7.02 14.52 10.41
N ASN A 25 6.71 13.26 10.12
CA ASN A 25 5.40 12.69 10.40
C ASN A 25 5.03 12.78 11.90
N SER A 26 5.97 12.53 12.80
CA SER A 26 5.71 12.65 14.25
C SER A 26 5.35 14.08 14.63
N TYR A 27 6.03 15.08 14.09
CA TYR A 27 5.71 16.49 14.31
C TYR A 27 4.29 16.82 13.82
N LEU A 28 3.93 16.40 12.60
CA LEU A 28 2.60 16.64 12.04
C LEU A 28 1.49 16.02 12.90
N ILE A 29 1.70 14.78 13.36
CA ILE A 29 0.72 14.01 14.12
C ILE A 29 0.56 14.52 15.55
N ASP A 30 1.64 14.99 16.18
CA ASP A 30 1.65 15.42 17.57
C ASP A 30 1.28 16.90 17.73
N THR A 31 1.57 17.75 16.72
CA THR A 31 1.30 19.19 16.76
C THR A 31 -0.09 19.56 16.24
N PHE A 32 -0.54 18.86 15.19
CA PHE A 32 -1.80 19.17 14.53
C PHE A 32 -2.90 18.14 14.81
N LYS A 33 -4.15 18.53 14.58
CA LYS A 33 -5.28 17.60 14.66
C LYS A 33 -5.13 16.51 13.61
N ARG A 34 -4.92 15.27 14.02
CA ARG A 34 -4.66 14.10 13.15
C ARG A 34 -5.67 13.95 12.03
N LYS A 35 -6.96 14.16 12.34
CA LYS A 35 -8.04 14.11 11.36
C LYS A 35 -7.87 15.19 10.27
N SER A 36 -7.46 16.40 10.65
CA SER A 36 -7.22 17.50 9.69
C SER A 36 -6.00 17.21 8.82
N VAL A 37 -4.92 16.69 9.40
CA VAL A 37 -3.71 16.29 8.64
C VAL A 37 -4.07 15.21 7.62
N CYS A 38 -4.80 14.18 8.03
CA CYS A 38 -5.25 13.11 7.14
C CYS A 38 -6.13 13.66 6.01
N PHE A 39 -7.11 14.52 6.34
CA PHE A 39 -8.01 15.12 5.35
C PHE A 39 -7.25 15.95 4.32
N ILE A 40 -6.35 16.84 4.76
CA ILE A 40 -5.56 17.69 3.87
C ILE A 40 -4.64 16.83 3.00
N ALA A 41 -3.99 15.81 3.56
CA ALA A 41 -3.11 14.94 2.81
C ALA A 41 -3.86 14.16 1.71
N ILE A 42 -5.04 13.60 2.01
CA ILE A 42 -5.87 12.92 1.00
C ILE A 42 -6.38 13.92 -0.05
N PHE A 43 -6.81 15.11 0.38
CA PHE A 43 -7.25 16.15 -0.55
C PHE A 43 -6.15 16.53 -1.55
N LEU A 44 -4.93 16.78 -1.07
CA LEU A 44 -3.79 17.10 -1.92
C LEU A 44 -3.39 15.91 -2.81
N PHE A 45 -3.47 14.67 -2.29
CA PHE A 45 -3.22 13.46 -3.07
C PHE A 45 -4.20 13.34 -4.24
N VAL A 46 -5.50 13.51 -4.00
CA VAL A 46 -6.54 13.48 -5.04
C VAL A 46 -6.37 14.64 -6.02
N ALA A 47 -6.13 15.86 -5.51
CA ALA A 47 -5.93 17.03 -6.34
C ALA A 47 -4.69 16.89 -7.25
N SER A 48 -3.60 16.30 -6.76
CA SER A 48 -2.41 16.05 -7.57
C SER A 48 -2.68 15.11 -8.76
N SER A 49 -3.70 14.25 -8.66
CA SER A 49 -4.09 13.38 -9.77
C SER A 49 -4.68 14.13 -10.96
N LEU A 50 -5.21 15.34 -10.75
CA LEU A 50 -5.66 16.24 -11.84
C LEU A 50 -4.51 16.70 -12.75
N LEU A 51 -3.27 16.59 -12.30
CA LEU A 51 -2.11 16.98 -13.10
C LEU A 51 -1.77 15.95 -14.19
N TYR A 52 -2.18 14.68 -14.06
CA TYR A 52 -1.84 13.66 -15.05
C TYR A 52 -2.29 13.92 -16.48
N PRO A 53 -3.49 14.47 -16.76
CA PRO A 53 -3.89 14.81 -18.13
C PRO A 53 -3.00 15.85 -18.82
N TYR A 54 -2.29 16.66 -18.03
CA TYR A 54 -1.44 17.76 -18.53
C TYR A 54 0.04 17.40 -18.57
N VAL A 55 0.38 16.14 -18.24
CA VAL A 55 1.77 15.68 -18.20
C VAL A 55 2.31 15.51 -19.61
N ALA A 56 3.29 16.34 -19.97
CA ALA A 56 3.97 16.28 -21.26
C ALA A 56 5.32 15.53 -21.22
N THR A 57 5.94 15.40 -20.04
CA THR A 57 7.28 14.83 -19.89
C THR A 57 7.35 13.81 -18.76
N VAL A 58 8.25 12.83 -18.90
CA VAL A 58 8.51 11.79 -17.87
C VAL A 58 8.97 12.43 -16.55
N GLY A 59 9.77 13.49 -16.62
CA GLY A 59 10.21 14.23 -15.43
C GLY A 59 9.04 14.83 -14.64
N PHE A 60 8.01 15.31 -15.33
CA PHE A 60 6.82 15.83 -14.66
C PHE A 60 5.97 14.69 -14.04
N VAL A 61 5.89 13.52 -14.68
CA VAL A 61 5.30 12.32 -14.07
C VAL A 61 6.02 11.99 -12.77
N ALA A 62 7.35 11.94 -12.80
CA ALA A 62 8.16 11.63 -11.64
C ALA A 62 7.94 12.64 -10.50
N LEU A 63 7.82 13.94 -10.81
CA LEU A 63 7.51 14.97 -9.82
C LEU A 63 6.13 14.75 -9.17
N VAL A 64 5.09 14.51 -9.98
CA VAL A 64 3.74 14.21 -9.45
C VAL A 64 3.77 12.95 -8.57
N ARG A 65 4.48 11.91 -9.01
CA ARG A 65 4.67 10.68 -8.24
C ARG A 65 5.43 10.91 -6.93
N ALA A 66 6.46 11.77 -6.92
CA ALA A 66 7.17 12.13 -5.70
C ALA A 66 6.23 12.82 -4.70
N VAL A 67 5.44 13.79 -5.15
CA VAL A 67 4.45 14.47 -4.30
C VAL A 67 3.43 13.47 -3.76
N GLN A 68 2.89 12.61 -4.61
CA GLN A 68 1.93 11.57 -4.20
C GLN A 68 2.53 10.57 -3.22
N GLY A 69 3.79 10.15 -3.41
CA GLY A 69 4.49 9.26 -2.48
C GLY A 69 4.62 9.87 -1.10
N GLY A 70 5.06 11.13 -1.01
CA GLY A 70 5.14 11.87 0.24
C GLY A 70 3.78 12.00 0.94
N LEU A 71 2.74 12.38 0.21
CA LEU A 71 1.38 12.51 0.74
C LEU A 71 0.82 11.15 1.20
N PHE A 72 1.07 10.08 0.45
CA PHE A 72 0.66 8.73 0.81
C PHE A 72 1.29 8.26 2.12
N SER A 73 2.57 8.59 2.36
CA SER A 73 3.23 8.34 3.63
C SER A 73 2.53 9.04 4.79
N VAL A 74 2.18 10.31 4.64
CA VAL A 74 1.43 11.07 5.67
C VAL A 74 0.06 10.45 5.90
N ILE A 75 -0.66 10.05 4.84
CA ILE A 75 -1.99 9.40 4.94
C ILE A 75 -1.89 8.09 5.72
N THR A 76 -0.96 7.21 5.36
CA THR A 76 -0.81 5.90 6.00
C THR A 76 -0.41 6.01 7.46
N MET A 77 0.50 6.93 7.80
CA MET A 77 0.92 7.17 9.19
C MET A 77 -0.19 7.80 10.02
N THR A 78 -0.89 8.80 9.50
CA THR A 78 -1.99 9.44 10.23
C THR A 78 -3.17 8.52 10.41
N THR A 79 -3.52 7.72 9.41
CA THR A 79 -4.68 6.80 9.47
C THR A 79 -4.35 5.56 10.29
N GLY A 80 -3.32 4.81 9.91
CA GLY A 80 -2.98 3.53 10.52
C GLY A 80 -2.38 3.66 11.90
N SER A 81 -1.28 4.42 12.01
CA SER A 81 -0.53 4.49 13.27
C SER A 81 -1.21 5.33 14.34
N THR A 82 -2.17 6.18 13.99
CA THR A 82 -2.76 7.08 14.97
C THR A 82 -4.28 7.07 15.03
N LEU A 83 -5.00 7.34 13.93
CA LEU A 83 -6.46 7.40 13.98
C LEU A 83 -7.08 6.05 14.37
N VAL A 84 -6.59 4.97 13.78
CA VAL A 84 -7.07 3.61 14.09
C VAL A 84 -6.84 3.27 15.57
N ILE A 85 -5.67 3.62 16.11
CA ILE A 85 -5.35 3.40 17.52
C ILE A 85 -6.19 4.28 18.44
N ASP A 86 -6.44 5.54 18.06
CA ASP A 86 -7.18 6.50 18.88
C ASP A 86 -8.68 6.16 19.02
N VAL A 87 -9.28 5.60 17.96
CA VAL A 87 -10.70 5.22 17.97
C VAL A 87 -10.93 3.80 18.51
N THR A 88 -9.87 3.03 18.73
CA THR A 88 -9.96 1.62 19.11
C THR A 88 -9.61 1.43 20.59
N ALA A 89 -10.44 0.67 21.32
CA ALA A 89 -10.15 0.28 22.69
C ALA A 89 -8.82 -0.48 22.80
N SER A 90 -8.04 -0.25 23.87
CA SER A 90 -6.68 -0.78 24.03
C SER A 90 -6.57 -2.31 23.81
N ARG A 91 -7.60 -3.05 24.24
CA ARG A 91 -7.67 -4.52 24.09
C ARG A 91 -7.75 -4.99 22.63
N ARG A 92 -8.24 -4.13 21.71
CA ARG A 92 -8.47 -4.49 20.28
C ARG A 92 -7.54 -3.75 19.33
N ARG A 93 -6.52 -3.07 19.81
CA ARG A 93 -5.61 -2.28 18.96
C ARG A 93 -4.83 -3.13 17.96
N THR A 94 -4.41 -4.32 18.36
CA THR A 94 -3.73 -5.26 17.47
C THR A 94 -4.63 -5.68 16.32
N ASP A 95 -5.87 -6.10 16.62
CA ASP A 95 -6.85 -6.51 15.60
C ASP A 95 -7.16 -5.37 14.64
N ALA A 96 -7.29 -4.15 15.16
CA ALA A 96 -7.55 -2.97 14.34
C ALA A 96 -6.38 -2.63 13.42
N ASN A 97 -5.14 -2.75 13.87
CA ASN A 97 -3.95 -2.57 13.04
C ASN A 97 -3.83 -3.65 11.96
N ILE A 98 -4.14 -4.89 12.28
CA ILE A 98 -4.17 -5.99 11.31
C ILE A 98 -5.23 -5.69 10.24
N ALA A 99 -6.46 -5.34 10.65
CA ALA A 99 -7.53 -5.00 9.72
C ALA A 99 -7.17 -3.80 8.81
N PHE A 100 -6.49 -2.78 9.36
CA PHE A 100 -6.00 -1.65 8.59
C PHE A 100 -4.94 -2.07 7.55
N ALA A 101 -3.98 -2.88 7.95
CA ALA A 101 -2.94 -3.39 7.05
C ALA A 101 -3.55 -4.24 5.92
N TRP A 102 -4.54 -5.06 6.24
CA TRP A 102 -5.27 -5.83 5.24
C TRP A 102 -6.07 -4.98 4.28
N ALA A 103 -6.77 -3.95 4.77
CA ALA A 103 -7.51 -3.04 3.91
C ALA A 103 -6.60 -2.35 2.90
N GLY A 104 -5.39 -1.94 3.31
CA GLY A 104 -4.39 -1.33 2.43
C GLY A 104 -3.90 -2.31 1.34
N ARG A 105 -3.52 -3.53 1.74
CA ARG A 105 -3.06 -4.57 0.79
C ARG A 105 -4.17 -4.99 -0.16
N PHE A 106 -5.39 -5.21 0.36
CA PHE A 106 -6.56 -5.55 -0.45
C PHE A 106 -6.86 -4.46 -1.49
N GLY A 107 -6.87 -3.19 -1.06
CA GLY A 107 -7.06 -2.06 -1.98
C GLY A 107 -5.99 -1.99 -3.07
N MET A 108 -4.73 -2.30 -2.74
CA MET A 108 -3.65 -2.34 -3.72
C MET A 108 -3.85 -3.47 -4.76
N VAL A 109 -4.16 -4.68 -4.33
CA VAL A 109 -4.35 -5.83 -5.23
C VAL A 109 -5.60 -5.65 -6.09
N VAL A 110 -6.72 -5.22 -5.50
CA VAL A 110 -7.95 -4.92 -6.23
C VAL A 110 -7.75 -3.78 -7.21
N GLY A 111 -7.10 -2.70 -6.78
CA GLY A 111 -6.84 -1.53 -7.63
C GLY A 111 -5.97 -1.89 -8.84
N LEU A 112 -4.96 -2.74 -8.64
CA LEU A 112 -4.11 -3.22 -9.72
C LEU A 112 -4.89 -4.13 -10.69
N ALA A 113 -5.62 -5.12 -10.18
CA ALA A 113 -6.42 -6.03 -11.00
C ALA A 113 -7.48 -5.28 -11.82
N LEU A 114 -8.22 -4.38 -11.19
CA LEU A 114 -9.20 -3.53 -11.86
C LEU A 114 -8.55 -2.58 -12.87
N GLY A 115 -7.43 -1.99 -12.52
CA GLY A 115 -6.70 -1.08 -13.41
C GLY A 115 -6.27 -1.77 -14.71
N ILE A 116 -5.69 -2.97 -14.61
CA ILE A 116 -5.28 -3.77 -15.77
C ILE A 116 -6.50 -4.22 -16.58
N TYR A 117 -7.57 -4.70 -15.90
CA TYR A 117 -8.79 -5.18 -16.58
C TYR A 117 -9.55 -4.06 -17.30
N ILE A 118 -9.64 -2.88 -16.69
CA ILE A 118 -10.42 -1.75 -17.24
C ILE A 118 -9.63 -0.98 -18.30
N TYR A 119 -8.29 -0.98 -18.25
CA TYR A 119 -7.44 -0.20 -19.14
C TYR A 119 -7.70 -0.41 -20.65
N PRO A 120 -7.96 -1.62 -21.15
CA PRO A 120 -8.27 -1.83 -22.57
C PRO A 120 -9.61 -1.23 -23.03
N TYR A 121 -10.55 -1.04 -22.09
CA TYR A 121 -11.92 -0.59 -22.40
C TYR A 121 -12.14 0.88 -22.09
N TRP A 122 -11.31 1.47 -21.25
CA TRP A 122 -11.46 2.84 -20.78
C TRP A 122 -10.27 3.70 -21.21
N ASN A 123 -10.57 4.94 -21.61
CA ASN A 123 -9.54 5.93 -21.85
C ASN A 123 -8.82 6.31 -20.54
N PHE A 124 -7.56 6.69 -20.65
CA PHE A 124 -6.74 7.14 -19.53
C PHE A 124 -7.43 8.15 -18.61
N HIS A 125 -8.15 9.12 -19.19
CA HIS A 125 -8.90 10.12 -18.43
C HIS A 125 -10.00 9.51 -17.54
N HIS A 126 -10.73 8.49 -18.03
CA HIS A 126 -11.76 7.80 -17.24
C HIS A 126 -11.17 7.08 -16.03
N ILE A 127 -10.01 6.47 -16.19
CA ILE A 127 -9.31 5.80 -15.08
C ILE A 127 -8.90 6.81 -14.01
N ILE A 128 -8.35 7.97 -14.42
CA ILE A 128 -7.99 9.05 -13.49
C ILE A 128 -9.23 9.57 -12.76
N TYR A 129 -10.30 9.89 -13.46
CA TYR A 129 -11.53 10.42 -12.84
C TYR A 129 -12.17 9.40 -11.89
N THR A 130 -12.14 8.12 -12.22
CA THR A 130 -12.63 7.05 -11.33
C THR A 130 -11.77 6.96 -10.06
N SER A 131 -10.45 7.01 -10.20
CA SER A 131 -9.53 7.02 -9.07
C SER A 131 -9.76 8.25 -8.17
N MET A 132 -10.00 9.41 -8.78
CA MET A 132 -10.33 10.63 -8.05
C MET A 132 -11.68 10.54 -7.34
N ALA A 133 -12.70 9.94 -7.96
CA ALA A 133 -14.01 9.74 -7.35
C ALA A 133 -13.90 8.84 -6.10
N LEU A 134 -13.10 7.77 -6.17
CA LEU A 134 -12.81 6.92 -5.01
C LEU A 134 -12.06 7.69 -3.90
N GLY A 135 -11.10 8.52 -4.28
CA GLY A 135 -10.40 9.41 -3.33
C GLY A 135 -11.33 10.45 -2.70
N ALA A 136 -12.25 11.03 -3.48
CA ALA A 136 -13.26 11.96 -2.97
C ALA A 136 -14.23 11.26 -2.02
N LEU A 137 -14.61 10.01 -2.29
CA LEU A 137 -15.39 9.21 -1.36
C LEU A 137 -14.67 9.01 -0.03
N ALA A 138 -13.37 8.73 -0.06
CA ALA A 138 -12.55 8.64 1.15
C ALA A 138 -12.56 9.96 1.94
N LEU A 139 -12.49 11.13 1.27
CA LEU A 139 -12.59 12.45 1.91
C LEU A 139 -13.94 12.65 2.62
N VAL A 140 -15.03 12.19 2.02
CA VAL A 140 -16.38 12.28 2.62
C VAL A 140 -16.51 11.38 3.85
N LEU A 141 -15.81 10.25 3.89
CA LEU A 141 -15.87 9.32 5.02
C LEU A 141 -15.07 9.79 6.24
N ILE A 142 -13.97 10.56 6.07
CA ILE A 142 -13.15 11.03 7.20
C ILE A 142 -13.93 11.87 8.21
N PRO A 143 -14.77 12.85 7.85
CA PRO A 143 -15.57 13.60 8.79
C PRO A 143 -16.47 12.75 9.69
N ALA A 144 -16.91 11.58 9.22
CA ALA A 144 -17.76 10.67 10.00
C ALA A 144 -17.01 9.99 11.15
N VAL A 145 -15.68 9.90 11.09
CA VAL A 145 -14.87 9.29 12.16
C VAL A 145 -14.83 10.22 13.38
N LYS A 146 -15.37 9.76 14.50
CA LYS A 146 -15.29 10.47 15.79
C LYS A 146 -13.96 10.16 16.46
N VAL A 147 -13.10 11.15 16.58
CA VAL A 147 -11.77 11.03 17.20
C VAL A 147 -11.79 11.72 18.57
N PRO A 148 -11.33 11.07 19.65
CA PRO A 148 -11.21 11.70 20.94
C PRO A 148 -10.23 12.88 20.88
N PHE A 149 -10.52 13.91 21.67
CA PHE A 149 -9.62 15.06 21.78
C PHE A 149 -8.29 14.62 22.40
N ARG A 150 -7.20 15.04 21.78
CA ARG A 150 -5.84 14.97 22.35
C ARG A 150 -5.21 16.34 22.34
N ALA A 151 -4.58 16.69 23.44
CA ALA A 151 -3.80 17.90 23.53
C ALA A 151 -2.57 17.81 22.60
N PRO A 152 -2.25 18.87 21.84
CA PRO A 152 -1.04 18.91 21.06
C PRO A 152 0.20 18.81 21.98
N LEU A 153 1.18 18.02 21.51
CA LEU A 153 2.46 17.90 22.20
C LEU A 153 3.50 18.76 21.50
N SER A 154 4.31 19.48 22.26
CA SER A 154 5.46 20.19 21.71
C SER A 154 6.55 19.18 21.35
N THR A 155 6.74 18.92 20.08
CA THR A 155 7.79 18.03 19.57
C THR A 155 8.71 18.77 18.62
N SER A 156 9.97 18.32 18.51
CA SER A 156 10.88 18.83 17.48
C SER A 156 10.32 18.54 16.09
N TRP A 157 10.42 19.52 15.19
CA TRP A 157 9.91 19.39 13.81
C TRP A 157 10.64 18.32 12.99
N PHE A 158 11.85 17.93 13.38
CA PHE A 158 12.67 16.92 12.74
C PHE A 158 13.21 15.93 13.78
N SER A 159 13.01 14.62 13.55
CA SER A 159 13.51 13.57 14.43
C SER A 159 13.84 12.30 13.64
N LEU A 160 15.11 11.95 13.58
CA LEU A 160 15.61 10.70 13.01
C LEU A 160 15.37 9.51 13.95
N ASP A 161 15.49 9.72 15.24
CA ASP A 161 15.35 8.65 16.24
C ASP A 161 13.96 8.04 16.28
N ARG A 162 12.94 8.83 15.92
CA ARG A 162 11.57 8.38 15.83
C ARG A 162 11.25 7.68 14.50
N PHE A 163 12.05 7.94 13.49
CA PHE A 163 11.88 7.37 12.16
C PHE A 163 12.63 6.04 11.99
N LEU A 164 13.89 5.97 12.48
CA LEU A 164 14.73 4.79 12.37
C LEU A 164 14.80 4.07 13.73
N LEU A 165 13.90 3.13 13.95
CA LEU A 165 13.94 2.24 15.09
C LEU A 165 14.75 0.98 14.74
N PRO A 166 15.92 0.73 15.33
CA PRO A 166 16.76 -0.42 15.02
C PRO A 166 16.02 -1.77 15.14
N ARG A 167 15.08 -1.86 16.09
CA ARG A 167 14.26 -3.07 16.30
C ARG A 167 13.30 -3.38 15.16
N THR A 168 12.92 -2.39 14.36
CA THR A 168 12.01 -2.56 13.22
C THR A 168 12.75 -2.78 11.90
N LEU A 169 14.09 -2.75 11.91
CA LEU A 169 14.89 -2.88 10.70
C LEU A 169 14.65 -4.23 10.01
N TRP A 170 14.69 -5.33 10.77
CA TRP A 170 14.50 -6.67 10.20
C TRP A 170 13.11 -6.89 9.59
N PRO A 171 12.00 -6.60 10.30
CA PRO A 171 10.67 -6.62 9.69
C PRO A 171 10.56 -5.68 8.48
N GLY A 172 11.17 -4.50 8.55
CA GLY A 172 11.18 -3.54 7.44
C GLY A 172 11.91 -4.07 6.21
N MET A 173 13.08 -4.70 6.37
CA MET A 173 13.81 -5.34 5.28
C MET A 173 13.01 -6.48 4.64
N ASN A 174 12.32 -7.28 5.45
CA ASN A 174 11.45 -8.34 4.94
C ASN A 174 10.34 -7.76 4.04
N MET A 175 9.65 -6.74 4.54
CA MET A 175 8.60 -6.06 3.74
C MET A 175 9.16 -5.40 2.47
N MET A 176 10.37 -4.86 2.52
CA MET A 176 11.05 -4.30 1.36
C MET A 176 11.33 -5.38 0.31
N MET A 177 11.80 -6.56 0.69
CA MET A 177 12.03 -7.68 -0.24
C MET A 177 10.72 -8.13 -0.90
N VAL A 178 9.64 -8.26 -0.13
CA VAL A 178 8.30 -8.57 -0.66
C VAL A 178 7.84 -7.52 -1.67
N ALA A 179 8.02 -6.24 -1.35
CA ALA A 179 7.65 -5.14 -2.24
C ALA A 179 8.47 -5.12 -3.54
N ILE A 180 9.78 -5.42 -3.48
CA ILE A 180 10.65 -5.54 -4.66
C ILE A 180 10.16 -6.65 -5.58
N ILE A 181 9.88 -7.83 -5.03
CA ILE A 181 9.36 -8.97 -5.80
C ILE A 181 8.06 -8.58 -6.49
N PHE A 182 7.13 -7.97 -5.77
CA PHE A 182 5.86 -7.54 -6.33
C PHE A 182 6.04 -6.48 -7.42
N GLY A 183 6.94 -5.54 -7.24
CA GLY A 183 7.27 -4.53 -8.24
C GLY A 183 7.83 -5.14 -9.55
N ILE A 184 8.72 -6.15 -9.44
CA ILE A 184 9.25 -6.88 -10.59
C ILE A 184 8.13 -7.63 -11.32
N LEU A 185 7.25 -8.32 -10.58
CA LEU A 185 6.12 -9.06 -11.17
C LEU A 185 5.17 -8.15 -11.95
N VAL A 186 4.80 -7.00 -11.36
CA VAL A 186 3.93 -6.01 -12.02
C VAL A 186 4.56 -5.47 -13.30
N ALA A 187 5.88 -5.29 -13.33
CA ALA A 187 6.58 -4.78 -14.51
C ALA A 187 6.70 -5.80 -15.66
N HIS A 188 6.62 -7.11 -15.38
CA HIS A 188 6.90 -8.16 -16.37
C HIS A 188 5.69 -9.01 -16.74
N ILE A 189 4.66 -9.05 -15.93
CA ILE A 189 3.49 -9.91 -16.16
C ILE A 189 2.31 -9.04 -16.59
N TYR A 190 1.87 -9.22 -17.84
CA TYR A 190 0.73 -8.48 -18.43
C TYR A 190 -0.57 -9.28 -18.45
N ASN A 191 -0.62 -10.45 -17.79
CA ASN A 191 -1.79 -11.30 -17.80
C ASN A 191 -2.75 -10.88 -16.67
N GLU A 192 -3.94 -10.41 -17.04
CA GLU A 192 -4.98 -9.93 -16.13
C GLU A 192 -5.41 -11.03 -15.13
N LEU A 193 -5.60 -12.27 -15.62
CA LEU A 193 -6.01 -13.40 -14.79
C LEU A 193 -4.99 -13.76 -13.73
N PHE A 194 -3.69 -13.51 -13.97
CA PHE A 194 -2.65 -13.70 -12.97
C PHE A 194 -2.88 -12.82 -11.73
N PHE A 195 -3.26 -11.56 -11.91
CA PHE A 195 -3.55 -10.64 -10.80
C PHE A 195 -4.86 -10.99 -10.08
N VAL A 196 -5.84 -11.55 -10.80
CA VAL A 196 -7.03 -12.12 -10.17
C VAL A 196 -6.67 -13.34 -9.31
N CYS A 197 -5.75 -14.19 -9.77
CA CYS A 197 -5.24 -15.31 -8.96
C CYS A 197 -4.51 -14.83 -7.70
N ILE A 198 -3.74 -13.74 -7.78
CA ILE A 198 -3.13 -13.11 -6.59
C ILE A 198 -4.22 -12.65 -5.62
N LEU A 199 -5.28 -12.02 -6.11
CA LEU A 199 -6.41 -11.61 -5.27
C LEU A 199 -7.09 -12.81 -4.59
N ILE A 200 -7.33 -13.89 -5.32
CA ILE A 200 -7.89 -15.13 -4.77
C ILE A 200 -6.98 -15.68 -3.67
N GLY A 201 -5.67 -15.79 -3.93
CA GLY A 201 -4.69 -16.23 -2.94
C GLY A 201 -4.67 -15.35 -1.69
N PHE A 202 -4.75 -14.03 -1.86
CA PHE A 202 -4.84 -13.08 -0.75
C PHE A 202 -6.10 -13.33 0.11
N VAL A 203 -7.27 -13.51 -0.51
CA VAL A 203 -8.51 -13.83 0.20
C VAL A 203 -8.41 -15.18 0.90
N LEU A 204 -7.83 -16.19 0.25
CA LEU A 204 -7.59 -17.50 0.86
C LEU A 204 -6.68 -17.41 2.09
N SER A 205 -5.65 -16.57 2.08
CA SER A 205 -4.79 -16.36 3.25
C SER A 205 -5.56 -15.81 4.44
N LEU A 206 -6.50 -14.89 4.22
CA LEU A 206 -7.35 -14.35 5.28
C LEU A 206 -8.20 -15.43 5.94
N LEU A 207 -8.76 -16.33 5.12
CA LEU A 207 -9.53 -17.48 5.62
C LEU A 207 -8.64 -18.47 6.34
N LEU A 208 -7.47 -18.77 5.80
CA LEU A 208 -6.49 -19.68 6.38
C LEU A 208 -6.01 -19.19 7.76
N LEU A 209 -5.65 -17.92 7.88
CA LEU A 209 -5.24 -17.30 9.14
C LEU A 209 -6.37 -17.36 10.18
N ARG A 210 -7.59 -17.05 9.78
CA ARG A 210 -8.73 -17.00 10.70
C ARG A 210 -9.19 -18.37 11.19
N TYR A 211 -9.21 -19.39 10.33
CA TYR A 211 -9.83 -20.69 10.63
C TYR A 211 -8.82 -21.79 10.92
N VAL A 212 -7.65 -21.74 10.30
CA VAL A 212 -6.64 -22.82 10.43
C VAL A 212 -5.52 -22.43 11.37
N LEU A 213 -5.02 -21.22 11.25
CA LEU A 213 -3.86 -20.73 12.00
C LEU A 213 -4.24 -19.85 13.20
N SER A 214 -5.50 -19.84 13.63
CA SER A 214 -5.97 -19.02 14.75
C SER A 214 -5.22 -19.25 16.07
N HIS A 215 -4.54 -20.38 16.20
CA HIS A 215 -3.72 -20.76 17.37
C HIS A 215 -2.22 -20.80 17.06
N ALA A 216 -1.81 -20.49 15.83
CA ALA A 216 -0.40 -20.44 15.46
C ALA A 216 0.29 -19.19 16.04
N SER A 217 1.60 -19.28 16.23
CA SER A 217 2.39 -18.11 16.61
C SER A 217 2.53 -17.19 15.38
N GLY A 218 2.59 -15.88 15.58
CA GLY A 218 2.79 -14.93 14.47
C GLY A 218 4.08 -15.20 13.68
N ARG A 219 5.05 -15.89 14.25
CA ARG A 219 6.25 -16.33 13.54
C ARG A 219 5.93 -17.41 12.51
N SER A 220 5.12 -18.41 12.87
CA SER A 220 4.71 -19.49 11.96
C SER A 220 3.88 -18.98 10.79
N GLU A 221 3.08 -17.93 11.00
CA GLU A 221 2.32 -17.27 9.95
C GLU A 221 3.24 -16.63 8.91
N VAL A 222 4.24 -15.86 9.35
CA VAL A 222 5.23 -15.23 8.48
C VAL A 222 6.05 -16.27 7.72
N GLU A 223 6.50 -17.34 8.38
CA GLU A 223 7.27 -18.42 7.75
C GLU A 223 6.45 -19.13 6.66
N LEU A 224 5.16 -19.36 6.89
CA LEU A 224 4.26 -19.97 5.90
C LEU A 224 4.04 -19.04 4.71
N GLY A 225 3.85 -17.74 4.94
CA GLY A 225 3.70 -16.75 3.88
C GLY A 225 4.95 -16.65 3.01
N GLN A 226 6.13 -16.65 3.62
CA GLN A 226 7.40 -16.64 2.90
C GLN A 226 7.60 -17.92 2.08
N ALA A 227 7.27 -19.08 2.64
CA ALA A 227 7.34 -20.36 1.91
C ALA A 227 6.40 -20.36 0.70
N ALA A 228 5.17 -19.85 0.84
CA ALA A 228 4.23 -19.72 -0.26
C ALA A 228 4.76 -18.77 -1.36
N MET A 229 5.36 -17.63 -0.99
CA MET A 229 5.96 -16.71 -1.96
C MET A 229 7.14 -17.35 -2.71
N ILE A 230 8.04 -18.02 -2.00
CA ILE A 230 9.18 -18.72 -2.61
C ILE A 230 8.67 -19.80 -3.57
N GLY A 231 7.70 -20.61 -3.16
CA GLY A 231 7.07 -21.63 -4.01
C GLY A 231 6.44 -21.03 -5.27
N GLY A 232 5.73 -19.91 -5.14
CA GLY A 232 5.15 -19.19 -6.27
C GLY A 232 6.21 -18.67 -7.26
N LEU A 233 7.29 -18.08 -6.75
CA LEU A 233 8.40 -17.60 -7.57
C LEU A 233 9.14 -18.74 -8.31
N LEU A 234 9.38 -19.87 -7.62
CA LEU A 234 9.98 -21.04 -8.22
C LEU A 234 9.11 -21.59 -9.35
N LEU A 235 7.79 -21.66 -9.16
CA LEU A 235 6.87 -22.06 -10.21
C LEU A 235 6.93 -21.13 -11.43
N LEU A 236 7.02 -19.82 -11.23
CA LEU A 236 7.17 -18.85 -12.32
C LEU A 236 8.51 -19.00 -13.03
N ALA A 237 9.59 -19.26 -12.29
CA ALA A 237 10.94 -19.34 -12.84
C ALA A 237 11.17 -20.63 -13.67
N PHE A 238 10.57 -21.75 -13.26
CA PHE A 238 10.85 -23.05 -13.87
C PHE A 238 9.72 -23.57 -14.79
N SER A 239 8.61 -22.85 -14.93
CA SER A 239 7.49 -23.30 -15.74
C SER A 239 6.98 -22.23 -16.70
N ASN A 240 6.85 -22.64 -17.98
CA ASN A 240 6.24 -21.84 -19.03
C ASN A 240 4.74 -22.14 -19.25
N SER A 241 4.13 -22.91 -18.37
CA SER A 241 2.71 -23.25 -18.47
C SER A 241 1.83 -22.16 -17.87
N LEU A 242 0.76 -21.77 -18.58
CA LEU A 242 -0.24 -20.81 -18.08
C LEU A 242 -0.87 -21.29 -16.77
N MET A 243 -1.15 -22.59 -16.64
CA MET A 243 -1.73 -23.15 -15.42
C MET A 243 -0.82 -22.95 -14.20
N ASN A 244 0.47 -23.17 -14.37
CA ASN A 244 1.45 -22.99 -13.31
C ASN A 244 1.63 -21.50 -12.94
N SER A 245 1.46 -20.60 -13.91
CA SER A 245 1.46 -19.15 -13.63
C SER A 245 0.26 -18.77 -12.76
N TYR A 246 -0.92 -19.33 -12.99
CA TYR A 246 -2.10 -19.07 -12.14
C TYR A 246 -1.94 -19.64 -10.72
N ILE A 247 -1.40 -20.86 -10.60
CA ILE A 247 -1.08 -21.46 -9.29
C ILE A 247 -0.04 -20.60 -8.56
N ALA A 248 0.98 -20.14 -9.26
CA ALA A 248 1.97 -19.23 -8.70
C ALA A 248 1.34 -17.92 -8.24
N GLY A 249 0.40 -17.36 -9.00
CA GLY A 249 -0.37 -16.18 -8.59
C GLY A 249 -1.10 -16.38 -7.26
N VAL A 250 -1.78 -17.53 -7.10
CA VAL A 250 -2.46 -17.88 -5.83
C VAL A 250 -1.45 -18.00 -4.69
N LEU A 251 -0.31 -18.67 -4.89
CA LEU A 251 0.72 -18.79 -3.85
C LEU A 251 1.33 -17.44 -3.47
N LEU A 252 1.60 -16.58 -4.44
CA LEU A 252 2.07 -15.23 -4.17
C LEU A 252 1.03 -14.40 -3.41
N GLY A 253 -0.24 -14.52 -3.78
CA GLY A 253 -1.33 -13.86 -3.09
C GLY A 253 -1.46 -14.32 -1.63
N THR A 254 -1.34 -15.62 -1.37
CA THR A 254 -1.35 -16.15 0.01
C THR A 254 -0.17 -15.60 0.81
N GLY A 255 1.02 -15.51 0.22
CA GLY A 255 2.20 -14.96 0.87
C GLY A 255 2.10 -13.46 1.17
N ILE A 256 1.41 -12.68 0.33
CA ILE A 256 1.17 -11.25 0.57
C ILE A 256 0.15 -11.05 1.69
N GLY A 257 -0.79 -11.97 1.86
CA GLY A 257 -1.88 -11.87 2.83
C GLY A 257 -1.48 -12.29 4.26
N THR A 258 -0.48 -13.14 4.38
CA THR A 258 0.12 -13.55 5.66
C THR A 258 1.20 -12.56 6.09
#